data_92652cd32459b7f92aa36595ee7ebbfa
#
_entry.id   92652cd32459b7f92aa36595ee7ebbfa
#
_cell.length_a   1.000
_cell.length_b   1.000
_cell.length_c   1.000
_cell.angle_alpha   90.00
_cell.angle_beta   90.00
_cell.angle_gamma   90.00
#
_symmetry.space_group_name_H-M   'P 1'
#
loop_
_entity.id
_entity.type
_entity.pdbx_description
1 polymer ?
#
loop_
_entity_poly.entity_id
_entity_poly.type
_entity_poly.pdbx_seq_one_letter_code
_entity_poly.pdbx_strand_id
1 'polypeptide(L)'
;ECLGIGNQSISCSFYIFHDYFKQQCEEHESVIYFALSSAASGQYQTANLVKSEIEEENPNADFHIVDSQKFSLYIAQTAVHAAQMAKDGKSVDEIITECEKYIKTWRCYLLVDTLKYLEKGGRLSKAAAFVGTMLDIKPILTIEHGLVESLDKLRGKKKLLDKLIAKIQDDSDFDAENPKFLIVQSNEDKGQEVCEKLRDEYGEDCIEMYGEFGPLIGTHVGRGAIAILVKIVTE
;
A
#
# COMPACT_ATOMS: atom_id res chain seq x y z
N GLU A 1 -15.22 14.13 -10.45
CA GLU A 1 -16.21 14.40 -9.38
C GLU A 1 -16.71 13.08 -8.83
N CYS A 2 -16.16 12.65 -7.68
CA CYS A 2 -16.81 11.59 -6.89
C CYS A 2 -18.11 12.18 -6.35
N LEU A 3 -19.21 11.88 -7.03
CA LEU A 3 -20.55 12.28 -6.65
C LEU A 3 -20.85 11.77 -5.24
N GLY A 4 -21.27 12.66 -4.37
CA GLY A 4 -21.54 12.58 -2.95
C GLY A 4 -22.51 11.51 -2.45
N ILE A 5 -22.18 10.26 -2.69
CA ILE A 5 -22.74 9.12 -2.00
C ILE A 5 -21.64 8.61 -1.09
N GLY A 6 -21.67 9.02 0.16
CA GLY A 6 -20.79 8.69 1.28
C GLY A 6 -19.50 7.93 0.94
N ASN A 7 -18.37 8.31 1.55
CA ASN A 7 -17.08 7.65 1.39
C ASN A 7 -17.15 6.16 1.78
N GLN A 8 -17.70 5.34 0.89
CA GLN A 8 -17.80 3.89 1.08
C GLN A 8 -17.10 3.20 -0.09
N SER A 9 -16.13 2.37 0.22
CA SER A 9 -15.58 1.40 -0.69
C SER A 9 -16.37 0.09 -0.55
N ILE A 10 -16.68 -0.53 -1.67
CA ILE A 10 -17.34 -1.83 -1.71
C ILE A 10 -16.29 -2.86 -2.05
N SER A 11 -16.13 -3.88 -1.21
CA SER A 11 -15.28 -5.04 -1.52
C SER A 11 -15.84 -5.78 -2.74
N CYS A 12 -14.97 -6.43 -3.50
CA CYS A 12 -15.37 -7.33 -4.56
C CYS A 12 -16.31 -8.39 -3.98
N SER A 13 -17.37 -8.72 -4.72
CA SER A 13 -18.32 -9.73 -4.24
C SER A 13 -17.66 -11.12 -4.23
N PHE A 14 -18.13 -11.99 -3.35
CA PHE A 14 -17.69 -13.38 -3.25
C PHE A 14 -17.69 -14.08 -4.63
N TYR A 15 -18.77 -13.99 -5.38
CA TYR A 15 -18.90 -14.65 -6.69
C TYR A 15 -17.88 -14.19 -7.72
N ILE A 16 -17.58 -12.88 -7.78
CA ILE A 16 -16.57 -12.37 -8.72
C ILE A 16 -15.16 -12.89 -8.32
N PHE A 17 -14.88 -12.98 -7.02
CA PHE A 17 -13.64 -13.56 -6.53
C PHE A 17 -13.55 -15.05 -6.85
N HIS A 18 -14.64 -15.78 -6.59
CA HIS A 18 -14.70 -17.21 -6.83
C HIS A 18 -14.46 -17.55 -8.32
N ASP A 19 -15.23 -16.93 -9.21
CA ASP A 19 -15.11 -17.20 -10.65
C ASP A 19 -13.71 -16.86 -11.17
N TYR A 20 -13.14 -15.74 -10.73
CA TYR A 20 -11.81 -15.32 -11.15
C TYR A 20 -10.73 -16.29 -10.66
N PHE A 21 -10.69 -16.59 -9.34
CA PHE A 21 -9.64 -17.44 -8.81
C PHE A 21 -9.81 -18.91 -9.20
N LYS A 22 -11.04 -19.39 -9.37
CA LYS A 22 -11.28 -20.71 -9.94
C LYS A 22 -10.63 -20.84 -11.33
N GLN A 23 -10.89 -19.86 -12.21
CA GLN A 23 -10.26 -19.84 -13.53
C GLN A 23 -8.73 -19.80 -13.40
N GLN A 24 -8.16 -18.99 -12.52
CA GLN A 24 -6.71 -18.92 -12.35
C GLN A 24 -6.12 -20.27 -11.89
N CYS A 25 -6.79 -20.97 -10.97
CA CYS A 25 -6.37 -22.28 -10.50
C CYS A 25 -6.52 -23.41 -11.56
N GLU A 26 -7.39 -23.22 -12.54
CA GLU A 26 -7.52 -24.13 -13.70
C GLU A 26 -6.44 -23.88 -14.76
N GLU A 27 -5.99 -22.64 -14.91
CA GLU A 27 -5.02 -22.21 -15.93
C GLU A 27 -3.55 -22.30 -15.46
N HIS A 28 -3.30 -22.35 -14.15
CA HIS A 28 -1.97 -22.27 -13.55
C HIS A 28 -1.75 -23.38 -12.52
N GLU A 29 -0.49 -23.84 -12.39
CA GLU A 29 -0.11 -24.87 -11.41
C GLU A 29 -0.27 -24.36 -9.97
N SER A 30 0.07 -23.10 -9.71
CA SER A 30 -0.02 -22.45 -8.40
C SER A 30 -0.44 -20.99 -8.55
N VAL A 31 -1.24 -20.50 -7.62
CA VAL A 31 -1.73 -19.13 -7.58
C VAL A 31 -1.40 -18.51 -6.22
N ILE A 32 -0.74 -17.37 -6.20
CA ILE A 32 -0.48 -16.59 -4.98
C ILE A 32 -1.22 -15.26 -5.06
N TYR A 33 -2.12 -15.02 -4.10
CA TYR A 33 -2.85 -13.77 -3.97
C TYR A 33 -2.35 -12.96 -2.78
N PHE A 34 -1.76 -11.79 -3.04
CA PHE A 34 -1.42 -10.81 -2.00
C PHE A 34 -2.62 -9.93 -1.71
N ALA A 35 -3.32 -10.22 -0.63
CA ALA A 35 -4.53 -9.51 -0.23
C ALA A 35 -4.21 -8.14 0.41
N LEU A 36 -5.15 -7.19 0.28
CA LEU A 36 -5.18 -5.99 1.12
C LEU A 36 -5.21 -6.37 2.60
N SER A 37 -4.61 -5.53 3.44
CA SER A 37 -4.59 -5.73 4.88
C SER A 37 -5.93 -6.21 5.45
N SER A 38 -5.90 -7.36 6.11
CA SER A 38 -7.06 -7.96 6.79
C SER A 38 -7.61 -7.10 7.92
N ALA A 39 -6.76 -6.24 8.51
CA ALA A 39 -7.15 -5.32 9.58
C ALA A 39 -8.03 -4.16 9.07
N ALA A 40 -7.96 -3.83 7.77
CA ALA A 40 -8.65 -2.68 7.19
C ALA A 40 -9.69 -3.05 6.11
N SER A 41 -9.68 -4.29 5.61
CA SER A 41 -10.54 -4.75 4.53
C SER A 41 -11.02 -6.18 4.74
N GLY A 42 -12.28 -6.46 4.48
CA GLY A 42 -12.83 -7.83 4.48
C GLY A 42 -12.37 -8.69 3.29
N GLN A 43 -11.53 -8.16 2.41
CA GLN A 43 -11.09 -8.86 1.19
C GLN A 43 -10.32 -10.15 1.48
N TYR A 44 -9.45 -10.12 2.50
CA TYR A 44 -8.70 -11.30 2.93
C TYR A 44 -9.63 -12.42 3.41
N GLN A 45 -10.66 -12.09 4.22
CA GLN A 45 -11.65 -13.05 4.69
C GLN A 45 -12.47 -13.61 3.54
N THR A 46 -12.90 -12.76 2.60
CA THR A 46 -13.63 -13.20 1.39
C THR A 46 -12.76 -14.15 0.55
N ALA A 47 -11.49 -13.84 0.36
CA ALA A 47 -10.57 -14.70 -0.39
C ALA A 47 -10.39 -16.08 0.27
N ASN A 48 -10.30 -16.13 1.62
CA ASN A 48 -10.20 -17.41 2.33
C ASN A 48 -11.46 -18.26 2.21
N LEU A 49 -12.65 -17.66 2.20
CA LEU A 49 -13.90 -18.38 1.94
C LEU A 49 -13.93 -18.95 0.51
N VAL A 50 -13.53 -18.14 -0.46
CA VAL A 50 -13.40 -18.56 -1.87
C VAL A 50 -12.39 -19.70 -2.02
N LYS A 51 -11.24 -19.60 -1.35
CA LYS A 51 -10.23 -20.67 -1.34
C LYS A 51 -10.83 -21.98 -0.86
N SER A 52 -11.57 -21.98 0.24
CA SER A 52 -12.20 -23.19 0.78
C SER A 52 -13.16 -23.82 -0.22
N GLU A 53 -13.99 -23.05 -0.92
CA GLU A 53 -14.87 -23.58 -1.95
C GLU A 53 -14.12 -24.15 -3.17
N ILE A 54 -13.08 -23.44 -3.62
CA ILE A 54 -12.23 -23.91 -4.74
C ILE A 54 -11.56 -25.24 -4.37
N GLU A 55 -11.03 -25.38 -3.14
CA GLU A 55 -10.39 -26.62 -2.65
C GLU A 55 -11.41 -27.78 -2.50
N GLU A 56 -12.66 -27.50 -2.15
CA GLU A 56 -13.74 -28.49 -2.14
C GLU A 56 -14.10 -28.96 -3.56
N GLU A 57 -14.15 -28.05 -4.53
CA GLU A 57 -14.44 -28.37 -5.92
C GLU A 57 -13.26 -29.03 -6.65
N ASN A 58 -12.04 -28.59 -6.35
CA ASN A 58 -10.79 -29.08 -6.92
C ASN A 58 -9.73 -29.29 -5.83
N PRO A 59 -9.64 -30.50 -5.23
CA PRO A 59 -8.66 -30.79 -4.18
C PRO A 59 -7.19 -30.68 -4.61
N ASN A 60 -6.89 -30.53 -5.90
CA ASN A 60 -5.54 -30.31 -6.43
C ASN A 60 -5.23 -28.84 -6.71
N ALA A 61 -6.16 -27.92 -6.43
CA ALA A 61 -5.89 -26.51 -6.58
C ALA A 61 -4.83 -26.02 -5.58
N ASP A 62 -3.77 -25.43 -6.10
CA ASP A 62 -2.68 -24.87 -5.27
C ASP A 62 -2.85 -23.35 -5.18
N PHE A 63 -3.71 -22.91 -4.26
CA PHE A 63 -4.08 -21.52 -4.08
C PHE A 63 -3.65 -20.97 -2.73
N HIS A 64 -2.78 -19.99 -2.74
CA HIS A 64 -2.19 -19.35 -1.55
C HIS A 64 -2.68 -17.91 -1.40
N ILE A 65 -3.01 -17.52 -0.16
CA ILE A 65 -3.46 -16.19 0.17
C ILE A 65 -2.55 -15.61 1.25
N VAL A 66 -1.88 -14.51 0.91
CA VAL A 66 -0.97 -13.81 1.82
C VAL A 66 -1.64 -12.52 2.29
N ASP A 67 -1.81 -12.35 3.61
CA ASP A 67 -2.20 -11.06 4.19
C ASP A 67 -1.02 -10.10 4.13
N SER A 68 -1.06 -9.16 3.21
CA SER A 68 0.04 -8.21 3.05
C SER A 68 0.21 -7.27 4.24
N GLN A 69 -0.84 -7.06 5.04
CA GLN A 69 -0.93 -6.00 6.05
C GLN A 69 -0.58 -4.61 5.51
N LYS A 70 -0.70 -4.42 4.21
CA LYS A 70 -0.32 -3.21 3.46
C LYS A 70 -1.39 -2.86 2.43
N PHE A 71 -1.09 -1.80 1.63
CA PHE A 71 -1.99 -1.25 0.62
C PHE A 71 -1.22 -0.80 -0.62
N SER A 72 -1.93 -0.65 -1.76
CA SER A 72 -1.44 0.04 -2.95
C SER A 72 -0.12 -0.53 -3.49
N LEU A 73 0.89 0.30 -3.78
CA LEU A 73 2.14 -0.11 -4.40
C LEU A 73 3.00 -1.08 -3.56
N TYR A 74 2.79 -1.18 -2.24
CA TYR A 74 3.41 -2.26 -1.47
C TYR A 74 3.07 -3.64 -2.04
N ILE A 75 1.76 -3.85 -2.33
CA ILE A 75 1.28 -5.12 -2.84
C ILE A 75 1.78 -5.33 -4.27
N ALA A 76 1.71 -4.29 -5.10
CA ALA A 76 2.17 -4.36 -6.49
C ALA A 76 3.66 -4.70 -6.57
N GLN A 77 4.51 -4.03 -5.80
CA GLN A 77 5.95 -4.28 -5.77
C GLN A 77 6.27 -5.68 -5.23
N THR A 78 5.54 -6.13 -4.21
CA THR A 78 5.70 -7.49 -3.70
C THR A 78 5.30 -8.54 -4.74
N ALA A 79 4.23 -8.30 -5.50
CA ALA A 79 3.81 -9.20 -6.57
C ALA A 79 4.84 -9.25 -7.73
N VAL A 80 5.45 -8.11 -8.09
CA VAL A 80 6.55 -8.06 -9.07
C VAL A 80 7.76 -8.85 -8.56
N HIS A 81 8.13 -8.69 -7.29
CA HIS A 81 9.20 -9.46 -6.67
C HIS A 81 8.92 -10.97 -6.70
N ALA A 82 7.70 -11.38 -6.31
CA ALA A 82 7.26 -12.77 -6.38
C ALA A 82 7.33 -13.35 -7.79
N ALA A 83 6.88 -12.58 -8.80
CA ALA A 83 6.92 -12.99 -10.19
C ALA A 83 8.36 -13.18 -10.71
N GLN A 84 9.30 -12.36 -10.25
CA GLN A 84 10.72 -12.54 -10.59
C GLN A 84 11.27 -13.82 -9.95
N MET A 85 10.98 -14.07 -8.67
CA MET A 85 11.39 -15.30 -7.98
C MET A 85 10.84 -16.56 -8.66
N ALA A 86 9.58 -16.51 -9.11
CA ALA A 86 8.98 -17.62 -9.87
C ALA A 86 9.72 -17.87 -11.19
N LYS A 87 10.09 -16.81 -11.93
CA LYS A 87 10.93 -16.94 -13.13
C LYS A 87 12.31 -17.53 -12.84
N ASP A 88 12.86 -17.27 -11.67
CA ASP A 88 14.14 -17.79 -11.20
C ASP A 88 14.02 -19.24 -10.67
N GLY A 89 12.83 -19.85 -10.76
CA GLY A 89 12.56 -21.24 -10.41
C GLY A 89 12.41 -21.52 -8.91
N LYS A 90 12.09 -20.49 -8.12
CA LYS A 90 11.83 -20.67 -6.71
C LYS A 90 10.49 -21.37 -6.45
N SER A 91 10.44 -22.18 -5.40
CA SER A 91 9.19 -22.82 -4.96
C SER A 91 8.21 -21.80 -4.39
N VAL A 92 6.92 -22.16 -4.35
CA VAL A 92 5.85 -21.33 -3.78
C VAL A 92 6.15 -20.94 -2.33
N ASP A 93 6.60 -21.88 -1.52
CA ASP A 93 6.93 -21.64 -0.10
C ASP A 93 8.10 -20.67 0.07
N GLU A 94 9.15 -20.80 -0.78
CA GLU A 94 10.27 -19.84 -0.80
C GLU A 94 9.78 -18.46 -1.19
N ILE A 95 8.91 -18.33 -2.22
CA ILE A 95 8.35 -17.08 -2.69
C ILE A 95 7.54 -16.40 -1.59
N ILE A 96 6.61 -17.12 -0.96
CA ILE A 96 5.77 -16.58 0.11
C ILE A 96 6.64 -16.10 1.28
N THR A 97 7.55 -16.95 1.74
CA THR A 97 8.44 -16.64 2.88
C THR A 97 9.28 -15.38 2.61
N GLU A 98 9.82 -15.26 1.40
CA GLU A 98 10.64 -14.10 1.04
C GLU A 98 9.79 -12.84 0.85
N CYS A 99 8.61 -12.95 0.24
CA CYS A 99 7.70 -11.83 0.08
C CYS A 99 7.19 -11.26 1.41
N GLU A 100 6.96 -12.11 2.42
CA GLU A 100 6.60 -11.67 3.78
C GLU A 100 7.72 -10.87 4.46
N LYS A 101 8.98 -11.15 4.14
CA LYS A 101 10.13 -10.35 4.59
C LYS A 101 10.24 -9.08 3.75
N TYR A 102 10.20 -9.24 2.42
CA TYR A 102 10.37 -8.14 1.46
C TYR A 102 9.38 -7.00 1.70
N ILE A 103 8.11 -7.29 1.98
CA ILE A 103 7.10 -6.26 2.21
C ILE A 103 7.40 -5.40 3.46
N LYS A 104 8.18 -5.91 4.40
CA LYS A 104 8.61 -5.20 5.61
C LYS A 104 9.79 -4.27 5.37
N THR A 105 10.51 -4.43 4.26
CA THR A 105 11.64 -3.56 3.88
C THR A 105 11.21 -2.19 3.35
N TRP A 106 9.91 -1.89 3.38
CA TRP A 106 9.35 -0.64 2.91
C TRP A 106 8.57 0.07 4.01
N ARG A 107 8.83 1.37 4.19
CA ARG A 107 8.08 2.27 5.10
C ARG A 107 7.31 3.31 4.31
N CYS A 108 6.06 3.58 4.70
CA CYS A 108 5.21 4.59 4.06
C CYS A 108 5.26 5.91 4.82
N TYR A 109 5.41 6.98 4.08
CA TYR A 109 5.19 8.35 4.52
C TYR A 109 4.02 8.93 3.71
N LEU A 110 2.83 8.88 4.29
CA LEU A 110 1.61 9.36 3.65
C LEU A 110 1.25 10.74 4.18
N LEU A 111 1.14 11.71 3.27
CA LEU A 111 0.62 13.03 3.54
C LEU A 111 -0.75 13.18 2.86
N VAL A 112 -1.75 13.59 3.63
CA VAL A 112 -3.11 13.84 3.13
C VAL A 112 -3.50 15.31 3.36
N ASP A 113 -4.33 15.86 2.48
CA ASP A 113 -4.81 17.23 2.66
C ASP A 113 -5.75 17.36 3.86
N THR A 114 -6.51 16.31 4.15
CA THR A 114 -7.43 16.23 5.29
C THR A 114 -7.63 14.81 5.78
N LEU A 115 -7.75 14.62 7.09
CA LEU A 115 -8.06 13.32 7.70
C LEU A 115 -9.53 12.90 7.57
N LYS A 116 -10.42 13.81 7.13
CA LYS A 116 -11.86 13.58 7.08
C LYS A 116 -12.28 12.35 6.27
N TYR A 117 -11.54 12.03 5.20
CA TYR A 117 -11.85 10.86 4.37
C TYR A 117 -11.50 9.56 5.09
N LEU A 118 -10.32 9.48 5.71
CA LEU A 118 -9.89 8.33 6.50
C LEU A 118 -10.79 8.12 7.72
N GLU A 119 -11.19 9.22 8.41
CA GLU A 119 -12.12 9.20 9.54
C GLU A 119 -13.49 8.65 9.12
N LYS A 120 -14.10 9.24 8.10
CA LYS A 120 -15.41 8.80 7.58
C LYS A 120 -15.39 7.36 7.06
N GLY A 121 -14.27 6.95 6.47
CA GLY A 121 -14.06 5.59 6.00
C GLY A 121 -13.78 4.59 7.12
N GLY A 122 -13.57 5.02 8.37
CA GLY A 122 -13.27 4.17 9.51
C GLY A 122 -11.89 3.47 9.44
N ARG A 123 -10.96 3.97 8.59
CA ARG A 123 -9.60 3.42 8.41
C ARG A 123 -8.53 4.25 9.11
N LEU A 124 -8.95 5.17 9.97
CA LEU A 124 -8.08 5.98 10.82
C LEU A 124 -8.10 5.37 12.24
N SER A 125 -7.01 4.72 12.66
CA SER A 125 -6.92 4.12 14.00
C SER A 125 -6.53 5.16 15.05
N LYS A 126 -5.33 5.11 15.58
CA LYS A 126 -4.85 6.01 16.65
C LYS A 126 -4.64 7.47 16.20
N ALA A 127 -4.62 7.76 14.90
CA ALA A 127 -4.51 9.12 14.39
C ALA A 127 -5.79 9.96 14.52
N ALA A 128 -6.91 9.37 14.97
CA ALA A 128 -8.17 10.08 15.25
C ALA A 128 -8.02 11.25 16.24
N ALA A 129 -7.04 11.21 17.14
CA ALA A 129 -6.73 12.31 18.06
C ALA A 129 -6.30 13.62 17.37
N PHE A 130 -5.92 13.59 16.09
CA PHE A 130 -5.53 14.77 15.30
C PHE A 130 -6.69 15.38 14.51
N VAL A 131 -7.87 14.75 14.53
CA VAL A 131 -9.05 15.26 13.84
C VAL A 131 -9.58 16.51 14.60
N GLY A 132 -9.53 17.64 13.93
CA GLY A 132 -10.14 18.89 14.43
C GLY A 132 -9.24 19.80 15.25
N THR A 133 -7.98 19.48 15.52
CA THR A 133 -7.21 20.20 16.54
C THR A 133 -6.27 21.28 16.04
N MET A 134 -5.91 21.44 14.76
CA MET A 134 -5.00 22.53 14.38
C MET A 134 -5.04 22.95 12.91
N LEU A 135 -5.21 24.24 12.68
CA LEU A 135 -5.16 24.92 11.37
C LEU A 135 -3.80 24.80 10.65
N ASP A 136 -2.71 24.54 11.38
CA ASP A 136 -1.33 24.57 10.85
C ASP A 136 -0.51 23.31 11.06
N ILE A 137 -1.14 22.18 11.48
CA ILE A 137 -0.46 20.89 11.59
C ILE A 137 -0.97 19.92 10.53
N LYS A 138 -0.04 19.29 9.82
CA LYS A 138 -0.29 18.19 8.88
C LYS A 138 0.33 16.93 9.44
N PRO A 139 -0.47 15.89 9.78
CA PRO A 139 0.09 14.62 10.20
C PRO A 139 0.78 13.93 9.03
N ILE A 140 1.91 13.30 9.32
CA ILE A 140 2.51 12.27 8.47
C ILE A 140 1.94 10.95 8.96
N LEU A 141 1.36 10.20 8.06
CA LEU A 141 0.76 8.90 8.36
C LEU A 141 1.67 7.79 7.83
N THR A 142 1.56 6.63 8.44
CA THR A 142 2.23 5.39 8.01
C THR A 142 1.26 4.22 8.06
N ILE A 143 1.73 3.03 7.70
CA ILE A 143 0.97 1.78 7.78
C ILE A 143 1.69 0.85 8.73
N GLU A 144 1.12 0.68 9.91
CA GLU A 144 1.61 -0.19 10.96
C GLU A 144 0.52 -1.20 11.36
N HIS A 145 0.92 -2.46 11.55
CA HIS A 145 0.00 -3.55 11.91
C HIS A 145 -1.26 -3.62 11.01
N GLY A 146 -1.09 -3.30 9.72
CA GLY A 146 -2.18 -3.32 8.74
C GLY A 146 -3.16 -2.15 8.83
N LEU A 147 -2.90 -1.13 9.62
CA LEU A 147 -3.75 0.05 9.84
C LEU A 147 -3.01 1.35 9.49
N VAL A 148 -3.78 2.39 9.18
CA VAL A 148 -3.23 3.74 9.01
C VAL A 148 -3.04 4.37 10.38
N GLU A 149 -1.80 4.70 10.72
CA GLU A 149 -1.42 5.31 11.99
C GLU A 149 -0.68 6.64 11.78
N SER A 150 -0.60 7.45 12.83
CA SER A 150 0.20 8.67 12.81
C SER A 150 1.65 8.35 13.12
N LEU A 151 2.55 8.68 12.19
CA LEU A 151 3.99 8.56 12.36
C LEU A 151 4.58 9.82 13.02
N ASP A 152 4.26 11.00 12.46
CA ASP A 152 4.78 12.28 12.89
C ASP A 152 3.85 13.43 12.42
N LYS A 153 4.29 14.67 12.55
CA LYS A 153 3.55 15.87 12.16
C LYS A 153 4.47 16.95 11.58
N LEU A 154 3.98 17.61 10.53
CA LEU A 154 4.59 18.80 9.97
C LEU A 154 3.87 20.07 10.43
N ARG A 155 4.61 21.13 10.71
CA ARG A 155 4.05 22.44 11.05
C ARG A 155 4.11 23.40 9.87
N GLY A 156 3.05 24.19 9.71
CA GLY A 156 2.89 25.16 8.64
C GLY A 156 2.51 24.53 7.30
N LYS A 157 2.02 25.38 6.39
CA LYS A 157 1.50 24.93 5.07
C LYS A 157 2.52 25.06 3.94
N LYS A 158 3.60 25.79 4.17
CA LYS A 158 4.63 26.03 3.14
C LYS A 158 5.66 24.90 3.12
N LYS A 159 6.11 24.54 1.93
CA LYS A 159 7.19 23.56 1.70
C LYS A 159 6.93 22.21 2.39
N LEU A 160 5.68 21.71 2.33
CA LEU A 160 5.31 20.47 2.99
C LEU A 160 6.06 19.26 2.41
N LEU A 161 6.26 19.24 1.09
CA LEU A 161 7.00 18.16 0.43
C LEU A 161 8.48 18.18 0.79
N ASP A 162 9.12 19.37 0.81
CA ASP A 162 10.52 19.48 1.26
C ASP A 162 10.70 18.98 2.71
N LYS A 163 9.76 19.34 3.58
CA LYS A 163 9.77 18.87 4.98
C LYS A 163 9.52 17.37 5.10
N LEU A 164 8.67 16.81 4.24
CA LEU A 164 8.41 15.38 4.19
C LEU A 164 9.67 14.62 3.75
N ILE A 165 10.35 15.09 2.71
CA ILE A 165 11.59 14.50 2.22
C ILE A 165 12.68 14.60 3.28
N ALA A 166 12.86 15.77 3.90
CA ALA A 166 13.82 15.93 5.00
C ALA A 166 13.53 14.97 6.17
N LYS A 167 12.23 14.73 6.47
CA LYS A 167 11.85 13.76 7.51
C LYS A 167 12.18 12.32 7.14
N ILE A 168 12.11 11.96 5.87
CA ILE A 168 12.54 10.65 5.36
C ILE A 168 14.05 10.50 5.54
N GLN A 169 14.81 11.53 5.19
CA GLN A 169 16.28 11.55 5.32
C GLN A 169 16.78 11.44 6.77
N ASP A 170 16.01 12.02 7.70
CA ASP A 170 16.30 11.94 9.14
C ASP A 170 15.90 10.60 9.77
N ASP A 171 15.23 9.72 9.04
CA ASP A 171 14.84 8.40 9.53
C ASP A 171 16.08 7.48 9.59
N SER A 172 16.39 6.96 10.78
CA SER A 172 17.57 6.10 11.01
C SER A 172 17.56 4.80 10.20
N ASP A 173 16.37 4.36 9.80
CA ASP A 173 16.21 3.11 9.03
C ASP A 173 16.23 3.35 7.51
N PHE A 174 16.27 4.61 7.07
CA PHE A 174 16.36 4.93 5.65
C PHE A 174 17.63 4.37 5.02
N ASP A 175 17.51 3.60 3.93
CA ASP A 175 18.63 3.06 3.17
C ASP A 175 19.25 4.16 2.31
N ALA A 176 20.09 5.00 2.92
CA ALA A 176 20.75 6.10 2.24
C ALA A 176 21.85 5.67 1.26
N GLU A 177 22.36 4.43 1.37
CA GLU A 177 23.37 3.89 0.43
C GLU A 177 22.73 3.39 -0.86
N ASN A 178 21.47 2.91 -0.80
CA ASN A 178 20.73 2.45 -1.95
C ASN A 178 19.26 2.96 -1.91
N PRO A 179 19.07 4.29 -2.06
CA PRO A 179 17.76 4.91 -1.90
C PRO A 179 16.80 4.46 -3.00
N LYS A 180 15.68 3.86 -2.61
CA LYS A 180 14.62 3.40 -3.50
C LYS A 180 13.27 3.86 -3.01
N PHE A 181 12.45 4.31 -3.95
CA PHE A 181 11.15 4.91 -3.67
C PHE A 181 10.05 4.34 -4.56
N LEU A 182 8.85 4.18 -3.98
CA LEU A 182 7.62 3.98 -4.72
C LEU A 182 6.73 5.18 -4.43
N ILE A 183 6.21 5.83 -5.46
CA ILE A 183 5.40 7.05 -5.32
C ILE A 183 3.98 6.77 -5.75
N VAL A 184 3.03 7.09 -4.87
CA VAL A 184 1.59 6.97 -5.16
C VAL A 184 0.91 8.29 -4.83
N GLN A 185 0.13 8.81 -5.74
CA GLN A 185 -0.49 10.12 -5.62
C GLN A 185 -1.98 10.12 -5.99
N SER A 186 -2.72 11.12 -5.54
CA SER A 186 -4.04 11.53 -6.03
C SER A 186 -4.05 12.98 -6.54
N ASN A 187 -2.86 13.52 -6.80
CA ASN A 187 -2.63 14.82 -7.42
C ASN A 187 -1.32 14.74 -8.21
N GLU A 188 -1.43 14.73 -9.51
CA GLU A 188 -0.31 14.55 -10.44
C GLU A 188 0.80 15.60 -10.25
N ASP A 189 0.44 16.88 -10.10
CA ASP A 189 1.44 17.95 -9.94
C ASP A 189 2.31 17.71 -8.68
N LYS A 190 1.70 17.30 -7.56
CA LYS A 190 2.44 16.93 -6.35
C LYS A 190 3.30 15.70 -6.55
N GLY A 191 2.78 14.70 -7.27
CA GLY A 191 3.52 13.48 -7.58
C GLY A 191 4.78 13.78 -8.38
N GLN A 192 4.65 14.57 -9.44
CA GLN A 192 5.78 14.96 -10.28
C GLN A 192 6.79 15.81 -9.50
N GLU A 193 6.33 16.79 -8.70
CA GLU A 193 7.21 17.59 -7.84
C GLU A 193 8.06 16.71 -6.90
N VAL A 194 7.47 15.67 -6.31
CA VAL A 194 8.21 14.72 -5.46
C VAL A 194 9.22 13.94 -6.29
N CYS A 195 8.82 13.43 -7.44
CA CYS A 195 9.73 12.67 -8.32
C CYS A 195 10.93 13.50 -8.76
N GLU A 196 10.71 14.74 -9.19
CA GLU A 196 11.79 15.66 -9.59
C GLU A 196 12.78 15.87 -8.42
N LYS A 197 12.28 16.21 -7.22
CA LYS A 197 13.13 16.43 -6.04
C LYS A 197 13.95 15.19 -5.66
N LEU A 198 13.35 14.00 -5.72
CA LEU A 198 14.04 12.76 -5.36
C LEU A 198 15.09 12.39 -6.42
N ARG A 199 14.79 12.58 -7.71
CA ARG A 199 15.75 12.35 -8.78
C ARG A 199 16.92 13.31 -8.76
N ASP A 200 16.66 14.60 -8.49
CA ASP A 200 17.71 15.61 -8.35
C ASP A 200 18.71 15.26 -7.25
N GLU A 201 18.25 14.59 -6.19
CA GLU A 201 19.07 14.26 -5.03
C GLU A 201 19.72 12.88 -5.11
N TYR A 202 18.97 11.87 -5.61
CA TYR A 202 19.37 10.45 -5.56
C TYR A 202 19.59 9.82 -6.94
N GLY A 203 19.37 10.57 -8.02
CA GLY A 203 19.53 10.10 -9.40
C GLY A 203 18.26 9.47 -9.99
N GLU A 204 18.27 9.30 -11.32
CA GLU A 204 17.09 8.88 -12.09
C GLU A 204 16.52 7.52 -11.69
N ASP A 205 17.38 6.59 -11.27
CA ASP A 205 17.01 5.20 -10.96
C ASP A 205 16.48 5.01 -9.53
N CYS A 206 16.31 6.10 -8.75
CA CYS A 206 15.83 5.99 -7.37
C CYS A 206 14.35 5.63 -7.27
N ILE A 207 13.53 5.90 -8.30
CA ILE A 207 12.09 5.62 -8.29
C ILE A 207 11.81 4.32 -9.03
N GLU A 208 11.42 3.29 -8.28
CA GLU A 208 11.09 1.97 -8.84
C GLU A 208 9.67 1.88 -9.39
N MET A 209 8.72 2.58 -8.76
CA MET A 209 7.34 2.64 -9.23
C MET A 209 6.74 4.02 -9.00
N TYR A 210 5.92 4.44 -9.96
CA TYR A 210 5.06 5.62 -9.86
C TYR A 210 3.64 5.25 -10.23
N GLY A 211 2.66 5.71 -9.44
CA GLY A 211 1.27 5.41 -9.71
C GLY A 211 0.27 6.36 -9.08
N GLU A 212 -0.98 6.14 -9.41
CA GLU A 212 -2.12 6.88 -8.88
C GLU A 212 -2.90 6.00 -7.89
N PHE A 213 -3.45 6.63 -6.82
CA PHE A 213 -4.40 5.95 -5.96
C PHE A 213 -5.67 5.58 -6.74
N GLY A 214 -5.92 4.29 -6.91
CA GLY A 214 -7.15 3.82 -7.51
C GLY A 214 -8.40 4.24 -6.70
N PRO A 215 -9.61 4.13 -7.27
CA PRO A 215 -10.85 4.62 -6.65
C PRO A 215 -11.10 4.09 -5.24
N LEU A 216 -10.74 2.84 -4.98
CA LEU A 216 -10.91 2.20 -3.68
C LEU A 216 -10.13 2.94 -2.58
N ILE A 217 -8.83 3.09 -2.75
CA ILE A 217 -7.96 3.78 -1.79
C ILE A 217 -8.20 5.29 -1.82
N GLY A 218 -8.40 5.87 -3.02
CA GLY A 218 -8.68 7.29 -3.21
C GLY A 218 -9.90 7.78 -2.43
N THR A 219 -10.92 6.93 -2.26
CA THR A 219 -12.10 7.22 -1.43
C THR A 219 -11.73 7.46 0.05
N HIS A 220 -10.69 6.81 0.55
CA HIS A 220 -10.24 6.92 1.94
C HIS A 220 -9.17 7.98 2.16
N VAL A 221 -8.26 8.20 1.20
CA VAL A 221 -7.18 9.19 1.35
C VAL A 221 -7.58 10.57 0.84
N GLY A 222 -8.51 10.63 -0.11
CA GLY A 222 -9.01 11.85 -0.72
C GLY A 222 -8.05 12.46 -1.75
N ARG A 223 -8.47 13.61 -2.29
CA ARG A 223 -7.67 14.38 -3.25
C ARG A 223 -6.46 15.01 -2.54
N GLY A 224 -5.36 15.15 -3.28
CA GLY A 224 -4.14 15.79 -2.78
C GLY A 224 -3.29 14.91 -1.86
N ALA A 225 -3.63 13.62 -1.71
CA ALA A 225 -2.80 12.67 -1.00
C ALA A 225 -1.54 12.34 -1.82
N ILE A 226 -0.43 12.19 -1.11
CA ILE A 226 0.84 11.69 -1.64
C ILE A 226 1.42 10.69 -0.65
N ALA A 227 1.79 9.50 -1.12
CA ALA A 227 2.53 8.52 -0.36
C ALA A 227 3.90 8.30 -1.01
N ILE A 228 4.93 8.40 -0.19
CA ILE A 228 6.30 8.04 -0.52
C ILE A 228 6.62 6.78 0.28
N LEU A 229 6.76 5.67 -0.42
CA LEU A 229 7.23 4.42 0.17
C LEU A 229 8.74 4.38 -0.01
N VAL A 230 9.42 4.13 1.06
CA VAL A 230 10.88 4.23 1.15
C VAL A 230 11.44 2.88 1.55
N LYS A 231 12.47 2.45 0.86
CA LYS A 231 13.21 1.26 1.26
C LYS A 231 13.96 1.53 2.56
N ILE A 232 13.85 0.61 3.50
CA ILE A 232 14.49 0.69 4.80
C ILE A 232 15.43 -0.49 5.02
N VAL A 233 16.49 -0.26 5.79
CA VAL A 233 17.35 -1.33 6.30
C VAL A 233 16.60 -2.04 7.42
N THR A 234 16.43 -3.35 7.30
CA THR A 234 15.85 -4.20 8.36
C THR A 234 16.97 -5.03 8.98
N GLU A 235 17.00 -5.09 10.30
CA GLU A 235 17.92 -5.96 11.05
C GLU A 235 17.75 -7.44 10.69
#